data_ca476a611484244e0cfc13744cfbecc3
#
_entry.id   ca476a611484244e0cfc13744cfbecc3
#
_cell.length_a   1.000
_cell.length_b   1.000
_cell.length_c   1.000
_cell.angle_alpha   90.00
_cell.angle_beta   90.00
_cell.angle_gamma   90.00
#
_symmetry.space_group_name_H-M   'P 1'
#
loop_
_entity.id
_entity.type
_entity.pdbx_description
1 polymer ?
#
loop_
_entity_poly.entity_id
_entity_poly.type
_entity_poly.pdbx_seq_one_letter_code
_entity_poly.pdbx_strand_id
1 'polypeptide(L)'
;MKQLLLTIAFLFYSTFALSIDLIVPASSGGTYHKFATIIKKDLESKGIEVKLIVSGNCVNGKKQWSDSKAAIMINSEATNAVKECTVEITEQNYVHNFFTAGWVIVSKTNTMGEKMGVVSYMKHTVAELDVKPVPYKNTTEVKAAFLAGEIDSGFLTTGRASSIKDKIELINTMSDDKGEFVNWSNNDLTLNYYIIAKNIDEDVLEAVKENDKMKDIARKKAMRPINYNNKLIQIDYLKGNQDKWSK
;
A
#
# COMPACT_ATOMS: atom_id res chain seq x y z
N MET A 1 -52.80 -2.55 -27.97
CA MET A 1 -52.48 -2.87 -26.54
C MET A 1 -51.36 -3.87 -26.32
N LYS A 2 -50.94 -4.72 -27.26
CA LYS A 2 -49.80 -5.67 -27.06
C LYS A 2 -48.41 -5.02 -27.16
N GLN A 3 -48.25 -3.88 -27.81
CA GLN A 3 -46.94 -3.20 -27.93
C GLN A 3 -46.58 -2.36 -26.71
N LEU A 4 -47.55 -1.95 -25.89
CA LEU A 4 -47.30 -1.14 -24.70
C LEU A 4 -46.72 -1.95 -23.52
N LEU A 5 -47.00 -3.25 -23.49
CA LEU A 5 -46.49 -4.15 -22.42
C LEU A 5 -45.05 -4.55 -22.59
N LEU A 6 -44.48 -4.50 -23.81
CA LEU A 6 -43.04 -4.81 -24.04
C LEU A 6 -42.14 -3.65 -23.64
N THR A 7 -42.61 -2.43 -23.70
CA THR A 7 -41.79 -1.24 -23.34
C THR A 7 -41.64 -1.08 -21.83
N ILE A 8 -42.56 -1.58 -21.03
CA ILE A 8 -42.53 -1.50 -19.57
C ILE A 8 -41.59 -2.56 -18.97
N ALA A 9 -41.40 -3.71 -19.65
CA ALA A 9 -40.48 -4.76 -19.17
C ALA A 9 -39.01 -4.36 -19.29
N PHE A 10 -38.65 -3.41 -20.15
CA PHE A 10 -37.27 -2.93 -20.30
C PHE A 10 -36.87 -1.86 -19.27
N LEU A 11 -37.81 -1.27 -18.55
CA LEU A 11 -37.54 -0.21 -17.58
C LEU A 11 -37.26 -0.72 -16.15
N PHE A 12 -37.38 -2.02 -15.91
CA PHE A 12 -37.09 -2.63 -14.58
C PHE A 12 -35.78 -3.41 -14.48
N TYR A 13 -34.94 -3.41 -15.52
CA TYR A 13 -33.53 -3.77 -15.34
C TYR A 13 -32.76 -2.54 -14.85
N SER A 14 -33.18 -1.97 -13.75
CA SER A 14 -32.26 -1.25 -12.88
C SER A 14 -31.33 -2.33 -12.30
N THR A 15 -30.24 -2.60 -13.00
CA THR A 15 -29.09 -3.25 -12.40
C THR A 15 -28.80 -2.44 -11.14
N PHE A 16 -29.06 -3.03 -9.98
CA PHE A 16 -28.50 -2.52 -8.74
C PHE A 16 -26.98 -2.53 -8.97
N ALA A 17 -26.47 -1.40 -9.40
CA ALA A 17 -25.02 -1.22 -9.49
C ALA A 17 -24.51 -1.45 -8.07
N LEU A 18 -23.87 -2.58 -7.86
CA LEU A 18 -23.31 -2.90 -6.56
C LEU A 18 -22.24 -1.86 -6.29
N SER A 19 -22.48 -0.95 -5.36
CA SER A 19 -21.50 0.06 -4.97
C SER A 19 -20.31 -0.66 -4.33
N ILE A 20 -19.11 -0.41 -4.85
CA ILE A 20 -17.87 -1.03 -4.38
C ILE A 20 -17.26 -0.17 -3.28
N ASP A 21 -17.05 -0.73 -2.11
CA ASP A 21 -16.28 -0.06 -1.06
C ASP A 21 -14.78 -0.12 -1.37
N LEU A 22 -14.16 1.03 -1.64
CA LEU A 22 -12.71 1.15 -1.83
C LEU A 22 -12.08 1.63 -0.53
N ILE A 23 -11.41 0.72 0.17
CA ILE A 23 -10.93 0.91 1.54
C ILE A 23 -9.46 1.30 1.55
N VAL A 24 -9.16 2.40 2.26
CA VAL A 24 -7.81 2.89 2.56
C VAL A 24 -7.54 2.70 4.05
N PRO A 25 -6.76 1.69 4.47
CA PRO A 25 -6.46 1.40 5.88
C PRO A 25 -5.38 2.33 6.46
N ALA A 26 -5.43 3.60 6.11
CA ALA A 26 -4.44 4.61 6.48
C ALA A 26 -5.09 6.00 6.48
N SER A 27 -4.32 6.99 6.94
CA SER A 27 -4.75 8.39 6.93
C SER A 27 -4.76 8.98 5.52
N SER A 28 -5.55 10.02 5.33
CA SER A 28 -5.65 10.79 4.10
C SER A 28 -4.29 11.35 3.64
N GLY A 29 -4.12 11.54 2.32
CA GLY A 29 -2.94 12.17 1.70
C GLY A 29 -1.74 11.24 1.50
N GLY A 30 -1.71 10.08 2.11
CA GLY A 30 -0.66 9.07 1.97
C GLY A 30 -0.67 8.34 0.62
N THR A 31 0.24 7.38 0.46
CA THR A 31 0.37 6.58 -0.77
C THR A 31 -0.90 5.78 -1.06
N TYR A 32 -1.46 5.11 -0.07
CA TYR A 32 -2.70 4.35 -0.20
C TYR A 32 -3.86 5.23 -0.69
N HIS A 33 -4.03 6.41 -0.07
CA HIS A 33 -5.09 7.33 -0.47
C HIS A 33 -4.93 7.83 -1.90
N LYS A 34 -3.69 8.10 -2.35
CA LYS A 34 -3.42 8.50 -3.73
C LYS A 34 -3.76 7.42 -4.74
N PHE A 35 -3.38 6.17 -4.46
CA PHE A 35 -3.75 5.03 -5.31
C PHE A 35 -5.27 4.83 -5.35
N ALA A 36 -5.92 4.84 -4.18
CA ALA A 36 -7.37 4.72 -4.10
C ALA A 36 -8.09 5.81 -4.89
N THR A 37 -7.63 7.06 -4.83
CA THR A 37 -8.23 8.15 -5.59
C THR A 37 -8.15 7.92 -7.10
N ILE A 38 -7.06 7.32 -7.58
CA ILE A 38 -6.91 7.00 -9.00
C ILE A 38 -7.83 5.85 -9.39
N ILE A 39 -7.83 4.78 -8.60
CA ILE A 39 -8.69 3.62 -8.82
C ILE A 39 -10.16 4.06 -8.86
N LYS A 40 -10.59 4.87 -7.88
CA LYS A 40 -11.95 5.40 -7.82
C LYS A 40 -12.32 6.13 -9.12
N LYS A 41 -11.49 7.10 -9.54
CA LYS A 41 -11.73 7.87 -10.76
C LYS A 41 -11.81 7.01 -12.02
N ASP A 42 -10.96 6.00 -12.09
CA ASP A 42 -10.95 5.09 -13.24
C ASP A 42 -12.21 4.22 -13.29
N LEU A 43 -12.61 3.64 -12.18
CA LEU A 43 -13.82 2.84 -12.09
C LEU A 43 -15.09 3.68 -12.33
N GLU A 44 -15.15 4.88 -11.76
CA GLU A 44 -16.30 5.79 -11.98
C GLU A 44 -16.39 6.23 -13.45
N SER A 45 -15.27 6.41 -14.14
CA SER A 45 -15.27 6.72 -15.58
C SER A 45 -15.84 5.59 -16.45
N LYS A 46 -15.88 4.38 -15.91
CA LYS A 46 -16.47 3.18 -16.54
C LYS A 46 -17.92 2.92 -16.06
N GLY A 47 -18.51 3.85 -15.31
CA GLY A 47 -19.88 3.75 -14.80
C GLY A 47 -20.02 2.87 -13.56
N ILE A 48 -18.92 2.52 -12.89
CA ILE A 48 -18.93 1.72 -11.67
C ILE A 48 -18.98 2.65 -10.46
N GLU A 49 -20.00 2.48 -9.61
CA GLU A 49 -20.15 3.29 -8.40
C GLU A 49 -19.11 2.83 -7.33
N VAL A 50 -18.31 3.79 -6.84
CA VAL A 50 -17.24 3.49 -5.86
C VAL A 50 -17.35 4.42 -4.66
N LYS A 51 -17.52 3.84 -3.48
CA LYS A 51 -17.45 4.54 -2.21
C LYS A 51 -16.05 4.48 -1.64
N LEU A 52 -15.32 5.61 -1.63
CA LEU A 52 -14.00 5.70 -1.02
C LEU A 52 -14.13 5.82 0.50
N ILE A 53 -13.52 4.88 1.24
CA ILE A 53 -13.51 4.82 2.70
C ILE A 53 -12.08 5.01 3.18
N VAL A 54 -11.77 6.17 3.79
CA VAL A 54 -10.48 6.45 4.41
C VAL A 54 -10.59 6.19 5.90
N SER A 55 -10.05 5.05 6.35
CA SER A 55 -10.28 4.53 7.70
C SER A 55 -9.41 5.18 8.79
N GLY A 56 -8.43 6.00 8.41
CA GLY A 56 -7.50 6.66 9.31
C GLY A 56 -6.39 5.76 9.87
N ASN A 57 -6.68 4.49 10.10
CA ASN A 57 -5.73 3.46 10.53
C ASN A 57 -6.14 2.07 10.04
N CYS A 58 -5.26 1.10 10.21
CA CYS A 58 -5.45 -0.25 9.69
C CYS A 58 -6.49 -1.07 10.48
N VAL A 59 -6.65 -0.82 11.77
CA VAL A 59 -7.67 -1.53 12.60
C VAL A 59 -9.07 -1.19 12.10
N ASN A 60 -9.34 0.09 11.90
CA ASN A 60 -10.61 0.53 11.32
C ASN A 60 -10.76 0.04 9.86
N GLY A 61 -9.67 -0.01 9.09
CA GLY A 61 -9.67 -0.57 7.74
C GLY A 61 -10.09 -2.03 7.72
N LYS A 62 -9.55 -2.85 8.61
CA LYS A 62 -9.95 -4.24 8.78
C LYS A 62 -11.44 -4.38 9.13
N LYS A 63 -11.94 -3.54 10.04
CA LYS A 63 -13.37 -3.54 10.38
C LYS A 63 -14.22 -3.22 9.16
N GLN A 64 -13.91 -2.15 8.43
CA GLN A 64 -14.64 -1.79 7.20
C GLN A 64 -14.59 -2.91 6.15
N TRP A 65 -13.43 -3.56 6.00
CA TRP A 65 -13.32 -4.74 5.15
C TRP A 65 -14.29 -5.84 5.56
N SER A 66 -14.37 -6.17 6.84
CA SER A 66 -15.28 -7.21 7.34
C SER A 66 -16.75 -6.87 7.09
N ASP A 67 -17.13 -5.61 7.29
CA ASP A 67 -18.51 -5.11 7.19
C ASP A 67 -18.98 -4.96 5.73
N SER A 68 -18.09 -4.78 4.78
CA SER A 68 -18.40 -4.55 3.37
C SER A 68 -18.85 -5.84 2.68
N LYS A 69 -19.84 -5.76 1.80
CA LYS A 69 -20.30 -6.89 0.98
C LYS A 69 -19.42 -7.10 -0.26
N ALA A 70 -19.11 -6.02 -0.96
CA ALA A 70 -18.20 -5.99 -2.09
C ALA A 70 -17.13 -4.92 -1.83
N ALA A 71 -15.86 -5.27 -1.85
CA ALA A 71 -14.81 -4.34 -1.47
C ALA A 71 -13.49 -4.59 -2.20
N ILE A 72 -12.77 -3.48 -2.42
CA ILE A 72 -11.35 -3.47 -2.77
C ILE A 72 -10.62 -2.77 -1.63
N MET A 73 -9.58 -3.36 -1.09
CA MET A 73 -8.71 -2.71 -0.10
C MET A 73 -7.28 -2.66 -0.61
N ILE A 74 -6.66 -1.49 -0.51
CA ILE A 74 -5.23 -1.32 -0.76
C ILE A 74 -4.50 -1.63 0.54
N ASN A 75 -3.57 -2.56 0.50
CA ASN A 75 -2.85 -2.99 1.69
C ASN A 75 -1.36 -3.13 1.42
N SER A 76 -0.59 -3.49 2.43
CA SER A 76 0.81 -3.87 2.32
C SER A 76 1.12 -5.01 3.29
N GLU A 77 2.19 -5.72 3.01
CA GLU A 77 2.68 -6.81 3.87
C GLU A 77 2.89 -6.33 5.30
N ALA A 78 3.59 -5.21 5.49
CA ALA A 78 3.86 -4.68 6.83
C ALA A 78 2.59 -4.29 7.59
N THR A 79 1.57 -3.74 6.91
CA THR A 79 0.29 -3.45 7.54
C THR A 79 -0.44 -4.74 7.92
N ASN A 80 -0.39 -5.73 7.03
CA ASN A 80 -1.08 -7.01 7.27
C ASN A 80 -0.37 -7.89 8.32
N ALA A 81 0.92 -7.67 8.56
CA ALA A 81 1.69 -8.36 9.60
C ALA A 81 1.34 -7.91 11.03
N VAL A 82 0.77 -6.72 11.19
CA VAL A 82 0.28 -6.25 12.50
C VAL A 82 -0.98 -7.03 12.88
N LYS A 83 -0.96 -7.80 13.96
CA LYS A 83 -2.03 -8.72 14.38
C LYS A 83 -3.42 -8.10 14.35
N GLU A 84 -3.57 -6.89 14.86
CA GLU A 84 -4.84 -6.18 14.91
C GLU A 84 -5.33 -5.72 13.55
N CYS A 85 -4.42 -5.63 12.57
CA CYS A 85 -4.66 -5.16 11.21
C CYS A 85 -4.75 -6.29 10.18
N THR A 86 -4.38 -7.50 10.57
CA THR A 86 -4.33 -8.66 9.66
C THR A 86 -5.70 -8.92 9.06
N VAL A 87 -5.75 -8.86 7.74
CA VAL A 87 -6.87 -9.33 6.92
C VAL A 87 -6.50 -10.72 6.42
N GLU A 88 -7.33 -11.69 6.72
CA GLU A 88 -7.15 -13.04 6.21
C GLU A 88 -7.30 -13.07 4.70
N ILE A 89 -6.29 -13.59 4.01
CA ILE A 89 -6.28 -13.74 2.57
C ILE A 89 -6.63 -15.20 2.26
N THR A 90 -7.80 -15.39 1.68
CA THR A 90 -8.31 -16.71 1.30
C THR A 90 -8.23 -16.90 -0.22
N GLU A 91 -8.40 -18.14 -0.68
CA GLU A 91 -8.46 -18.44 -2.12
C GLU A 91 -9.63 -17.78 -2.84
N GLN A 92 -10.65 -17.37 -2.09
CA GLN A 92 -11.82 -16.65 -2.62
C GLN A 92 -11.54 -15.17 -2.86
N ASN A 93 -10.46 -14.64 -2.27
CA ASN A 93 -10.09 -13.26 -2.49
C ASN A 93 -9.25 -13.13 -3.76
N TYR A 94 -9.49 -12.05 -4.48
CA TYR A 94 -8.57 -11.62 -5.51
C TYR A 94 -7.42 -10.86 -4.87
N VAL A 95 -6.19 -11.17 -5.28
CA VAL A 95 -4.99 -10.47 -4.82
C VAL A 95 -4.15 -10.05 -6.01
N HIS A 96 -3.73 -8.80 -6.04
CA HIS A 96 -2.80 -8.30 -7.03
C HIS A 96 -1.74 -7.42 -6.38
N ASN A 97 -0.49 -7.83 -6.54
CA ASN A 97 0.66 -7.01 -6.13
C ASN A 97 0.89 -5.90 -7.15
N PHE A 98 0.87 -4.65 -6.71
CA PHE A 98 1.12 -3.51 -7.58
C PHE A 98 2.61 -3.17 -7.65
N PHE A 99 3.19 -2.91 -6.48
CA PHE A 99 4.50 -2.30 -6.39
C PHE A 99 5.22 -2.79 -5.15
N THR A 100 6.54 -2.83 -5.26
CA THR A 100 7.41 -2.97 -4.11
C THR A 100 8.12 -1.65 -3.83
N ALA A 101 8.21 -1.26 -2.56
CA ALA A 101 8.97 -0.12 -2.11
C ALA A 101 10.16 -0.59 -1.28
N GLY A 102 11.33 -0.09 -1.57
CA GLY A 102 12.50 -0.25 -0.70
C GLY A 102 12.41 0.66 0.52
N TRP A 103 13.01 0.24 1.60
CA TRP A 103 13.21 1.03 2.81
C TRP A 103 14.68 1.19 3.07
N VAL A 104 15.07 2.32 3.62
CA VAL A 104 16.47 2.70 3.87
C VAL A 104 16.59 3.38 5.21
N ILE A 105 17.76 3.22 5.83
CA ILE A 105 18.15 3.97 7.02
C ILE A 105 18.90 5.21 6.56
N VAL A 106 18.42 6.37 6.93
CA VAL A 106 19.06 7.65 6.68
C VAL A 106 19.62 8.24 7.97
N SER A 107 20.78 8.88 7.90
CA SER A 107 21.40 9.62 8.98
C SER A 107 22.02 10.91 8.45
N LYS A 108 22.44 11.81 9.31
CA LYS A 108 23.30 12.96 8.95
C LYS A 108 24.79 12.62 8.96
N THR A 109 25.10 11.44 9.47
CA THR A 109 26.45 10.88 9.56
C THR A 109 26.39 9.42 9.08
N ASN A 110 27.50 8.76 8.97
CA ASN A 110 27.55 7.33 8.61
C ASN A 110 27.22 6.38 9.79
N THR A 111 26.62 6.89 10.85
CA THR A 111 26.18 6.11 12.03
C THR A 111 24.70 6.32 12.30
N MET A 112 24.04 5.32 12.89
CA MET A 112 22.60 5.39 13.19
C MET A 112 22.27 6.33 14.36
N GLY A 113 23.25 6.58 15.24
CA GLY A 113 22.99 7.29 16.50
C GLY A 113 22.11 6.49 17.47
N GLU A 114 21.58 7.16 18.51
CA GLU A 114 20.78 6.49 19.54
C GLU A 114 19.31 6.36 19.17
N LYS A 115 18.72 7.41 18.57
CA LYS A 115 17.27 7.51 18.30
C LYS A 115 16.98 7.34 16.81
N MET A 116 16.19 6.33 16.47
CA MET A 116 15.74 6.11 15.09
C MET A 116 14.24 6.34 14.96
N GLY A 117 13.85 7.27 14.10
CA GLY A 117 12.45 7.45 13.73
C GLY A 117 11.93 6.33 12.84
N VAL A 118 10.79 5.76 13.20
CA VAL A 118 10.15 4.66 12.47
C VAL A 118 8.66 4.92 12.36
N VAL A 119 8.02 4.37 11.32
CA VAL A 119 6.56 4.32 11.30
C VAL A 119 6.10 3.27 12.33
N SER A 120 5.06 3.56 13.09
CA SER A 120 4.64 2.76 14.26
C SER A 120 4.51 1.26 13.98
N TYR A 121 3.97 0.87 12.83
CA TYR A 121 3.84 -0.54 12.43
C TYR A 121 5.16 -1.18 11.98
N MET A 122 6.22 -0.38 11.78
CA MET A 122 7.56 -0.87 11.40
C MET A 122 8.52 -0.97 12.60
N LYS A 123 8.04 -0.70 13.81
CA LYS A 123 8.88 -0.66 15.01
C LYS A 123 9.65 -1.97 15.23
N HIS A 124 9.02 -3.09 14.98
CA HIS A 124 9.64 -4.41 15.14
C HIS A 124 10.75 -4.69 14.11
N THR A 125 10.68 -4.07 12.92
CA THR A 125 11.68 -4.26 11.85
C THR A 125 13.07 -3.76 12.27
N VAL A 126 13.13 -2.78 13.16
CA VAL A 126 14.38 -2.19 13.66
C VAL A 126 14.73 -2.67 15.08
N ALA A 127 13.98 -3.64 15.61
CA ALA A 127 14.15 -4.08 17.00
C ALA A 127 15.51 -4.79 17.25
N GLU A 128 16.12 -5.35 16.20
CA GLU A 128 17.43 -6.02 16.28
C GLU A 128 18.60 -5.04 16.11
N LEU A 129 18.31 -3.78 15.79
CA LEU A 129 19.33 -2.74 15.69
C LEU A 129 19.59 -2.14 17.08
N ASP A 130 20.83 -1.76 17.34
CA ASP A 130 21.21 -1.07 18.57
C ASP A 130 20.78 0.41 18.53
N VAL A 131 19.47 0.63 18.51
CA VAL A 131 18.85 1.95 18.46
C VAL A 131 17.56 1.97 19.28
N LYS A 132 17.20 3.15 19.77
CA LYS A 132 15.90 3.40 20.39
C LYS A 132 14.88 3.82 19.35
N PRO A 133 13.92 2.96 18.98
CA PRO A 133 12.91 3.32 17.99
C PRO A 133 11.92 4.36 18.53
N VAL A 134 11.75 5.45 17.79
CA VAL A 134 10.78 6.53 18.07
C VAL A 134 9.64 6.42 17.05
N PRO A 135 8.42 6.03 17.47
CA PRO A 135 7.33 5.77 16.56
C PRO A 135 6.62 7.05 16.09
N TYR A 136 6.33 7.11 14.79
CA TYR A 136 5.57 8.17 14.12
C TYR A 136 4.40 7.57 13.33
N LYS A 137 3.42 8.38 12.96
CA LYS A 137 2.23 7.93 12.19
C LYS A 137 2.58 7.55 10.74
N ASN A 138 3.56 8.22 10.15
CA ASN A 138 3.92 8.04 8.75
C ASN A 138 5.34 8.51 8.45
N THR A 139 5.87 8.15 7.28
CA THR A 139 7.23 8.53 6.86
C THR A 139 7.43 10.03 6.63
N THR A 140 6.36 10.81 6.49
CA THR A 140 6.47 12.28 6.39
C THR A 140 6.86 12.89 7.73
N GLU A 141 6.24 12.40 8.82
CA GLU A 141 6.57 12.82 10.17
C GLU A 141 7.99 12.38 10.57
N VAL A 142 8.37 11.12 10.25
CA VAL A 142 9.77 10.66 10.46
C VAL A 142 10.75 11.58 9.76
N LYS A 143 10.50 11.91 8.48
CA LYS A 143 11.36 12.83 7.71
C LYS A 143 11.44 14.21 8.37
N ALA A 144 10.31 14.75 8.82
CA ALA A 144 10.26 16.06 9.46
C ALA A 144 11.08 16.07 10.76
N ALA A 145 10.87 15.10 11.64
CA ALA A 145 11.61 14.95 12.89
C ALA A 145 13.13 14.78 12.67
N PHE A 146 13.51 14.00 11.66
CA PHE A 146 14.90 13.82 11.25
C PHE A 146 15.54 15.15 10.81
N LEU A 147 14.86 15.90 9.94
CA LEU A 147 15.37 17.19 9.47
C LEU A 147 15.45 18.22 10.58
N ALA A 148 14.52 18.19 11.54
CA ALA A 148 14.51 19.03 12.73
C ALA A 148 15.62 18.65 13.76
N GLY A 149 16.21 17.45 13.65
CA GLY A 149 17.22 16.97 14.59
C GLY A 149 16.65 16.38 15.88
N GLU A 150 15.37 16.02 15.89
CA GLU A 150 14.70 15.37 17.04
C GLU A 150 15.11 13.89 17.17
N ILE A 151 15.57 13.31 16.07
CA ILE A 151 16.07 11.94 15.95
C ILE A 151 17.38 11.92 15.16
N ASP A 152 18.23 10.94 15.45
CA ASP A 152 19.57 10.83 14.85
C ASP A 152 19.52 10.16 13.46
N SER A 153 18.61 9.23 13.31
CA SER A 153 18.40 8.49 12.06
C SER A 153 16.90 8.28 11.77
N GLY A 154 16.58 7.93 10.56
CA GLY A 154 15.21 7.68 10.12
C GLY A 154 15.10 6.45 9.24
N PHE A 155 14.10 5.61 9.50
CA PHE A 155 13.73 4.52 8.63
C PHE A 155 12.67 4.98 7.63
N LEU A 156 13.07 5.18 6.38
CA LEU A 156 12.26 5.84 5.36
C LEU A 156 12.12 4.95 4.11
N THR A 157 11.06 5.16 3.36
CA THR A 157 11.01 4.60 2.00
C THR A 157 12.06 5.28 1.11
N THR A 158 12.59 4.55 0.13
CA THR A 158 13.56 5.08 -0.85
C THR A 158 13.12 6.39 -1.48
N GLY A 159 11.84 6.51 -1.86
CA GLY A 159 11.30 7.75 -2.42
C GLY A 159 11.30 8.93 -1.44
N ARG A 160 11.20 8.68 -0.12
CA ARG A 160 11.33 9.74 0.89
C ARG A 160 12.78 10.12 1.11
N ALA A 161 13.67 9.15 1.20
CA ALA A 161 15.11 9.40 1.30
C ALA A 161 15.62 10.20 0.10
N SER A 162 15.24 9.82 -1.12
CA SER A 162 15.61 10.56 -2.34
C SER A 162 15.20 12.04 -2.31
N SER A 163 14.07 12.36 -1.65
CA SER A 163 13.61 13.75 -1.54
C SER A 163 14.47 14.65 -0.62
N ILE A 164 15.44 14.06 0.09
CA ILE A 164 16.36 14.75 1.01
C ILE A 164 17.82 14.29 0.84
N LYS A 165 18.14 13.72 -0.31
CA LYS A 165 19.46 13.10 -0.60
C LYS A 165 20.65 14.02 -0.28
N ASP A 166 20.50 15.33 -0.50
CA ASP A 166 21.58 16.29 -0.26
C ASP A 166 21.83 16.61 1.24
N LYS A 167 21.03 16.01 2.14
CA LYS A 167 21.05 16.27 3.58
C LYS A 167 21.30 15.02 4.40
N ILE A 168 21.61 13.91 3.76
CA ILE A 168 21.71 12.60 4.40
C ILE A 168 22.94 11.84 3.94
N GLU A 169 23.46 11.05 4.85
CA GLU A 169 24.25 9.87 4.55
C GLU A 169 23.35 8.64 4.61
N LEU A 170 23.59 7.67 3.75
CA LEU A 170 22.84 6.44 3.70
C LEU A 170 23.65 5.34 4.39
N ILE A 171 23.13 4.82 5.49
CA ILE A 171 23.83 3.81 6.28
C ILE A 171 23.69 2.44 5.65
N ASN A 172 22.58 2.22 4.97
CA ASN A 172 22.30 0.90 4.42
C ASN A 172 21.53 1.04 3.10
N THR A 173 22.30 1.21 2.01
CA THR A 173 21.76 1.29 0.67
C THR A 173 22.53 0.38 -0.25
N MET A 174 21.80 -0.11 -1.24
CA MET A 174 22.41 -0.55 -2.47
C MET A 174 21.99 0.45 -3.54
N SER A 175 22.95 1.09 -4.15
CA SER A 175 22.75 1.80 -5.41
C SER A 175 22.80 0.80 -6.55
N ASP A 176 22.01 1.01 -7.58
CA ASP A 176 22.22 0.34 -8.85
C ASP A 176 23.48 0.91 -9.54
N ASP A 177 23.85 0.30 -10.66
CA ASP A 177 25.02 0.73 -11.45
C ASP A 177 24.92 2.18 -11.95
N LYS A 178 23.77 2.83 -11.78
CA LYS A 178 23.51 4.22 -12.17
C LYS A 178 23.55 5.18 -10.98
N GLY A 179 23.83 4.68 -9.76
CA GLY A 179 23.83 5.47 -8.53
C GLY A 179 22.44 5.89 -8.07
N GLU A 180 21.38 5.32 -8.63
CA GLU A 180 20.02 5.52 -8.15
C GLU A 180 19.76 4.63 -6.92
N PHE A 181 18.93 5.12 -5.97
CA PHE A 181 18.50 4.34 -4.84
C PHE A 181 17.70 3.14 -5.30
N VAL A 182 18.32 1.96 -5.30
CA VAL A 182 17.64 0.72 -5.58
C VAL A 182 17.09 0.09 -4.33
N ASN A 183 16.01 -0.63 -4.53
CA ASN A 183 15.51 -1.54 -3.54
C ASN A 183 16.62 -2.44 -3.05
N TRP A 184 16.65 -2.66 -1.76
CA TRP A 184 17.53 -3.58 -1.06
C TRP A 184 17.61 -4.94 -1.78
N SER A 185 18.80 -5.37 -2.16
CA SER A 185 18.95 -6.58 -2.99
C SER A 185 18.70 -7.88 -2.24
N ASN A 186 18.71 -7.85 -0.91
CA ASN A 186 18.54 -9.06 -0.09
C ASN A 186 17.11 -9.29 0.38
N ASN A 187 16.12 -8.65 -0.24
CA ASN A 187 14.70 -8.83 0.03
C ASN A 187 14.18 -8.53 1.44
N ASP A 188 15.04 -8.26 2.42
CA ASP A 188 14.65 -8.21 3.82
C ASP A 188 13.94 -6.90 4.21
N LEU A 189 14.10 -5.84 3.41
CA LEU A 189 13.46 -4.55 3.65
C LEU A 189 12.71 -3.99 2.44
N THR A 190 12.15 -4.85 1.62
CA THR A 190 11.18 -4.48 0.58
C THR A 190 9.77 -4.66 1.10
N LEU A 191 8.93 -3.69 0.83
CA LEU A 191 7.52 -3.69 1.22
C LEU A 191 6.65 -3.79 -0.02
N ASN A 192 5.88 -4.86 -0.13
CA ASN A 192 4.93 -5.01 -1.22
C ASN A 192 3.60 -4.34 -0.89
N TYR A 193 3.10 -3.58 -1.87
CA TYR A 193 1.77 -3.00 -1.87
C TYR A 193 0.89 -3.81 -2.80
N TYR A 194 -0.27 -4.19 -2.32
CA TYR A 194 -1.21 -5.01 -3.07
C TYR A 194 -2.65 -4.52 -2.87
N ILE A 195 -3.51 -4.95 -3.75
CA ILE A 195 -4.94 -4.93 -3.50
C ILE A 195 -5.40 -6.32 -3.11
N ILE A 196 -6.39 -6.35 -2.24
CA ILE A 196 -7.22 -7.52 -2.00
C ILE A 196 -8.66 -7.13 -2.33
N ALA A 197 -9.37 -8.00 -3.03
CA ALA A 197 -10.76 -7.76 -3.39
C ALA A 197 -11.63 -8.97 -3.05
N LYS A 198 -12.88 -8.71 -2.71
CA LYS A 198 -13.90 -9.72 -2.46
C LYS A 198 -15.21 -9.34 -3.14
N ASN A 199 -15.87 -10.33 -3.74
CA ASN A 199 -17.16 -10.19 -4.41
C ASN A 199 -17.16 -9.08 -5.47
N ILE A 200 -16.09 -9.02 -6.27
CA ILE A 200 -15.88 -8.05 -7.35
C ILE A 200 -15.71 -8.83 -8.65
N ASP A 201 -16.37 -8.35 -9.70
CA ASP A 201 -16.27 -8.94 -11.03
C ASP A 201 -14.86 -8.81 -11.60
N GLU A 202 -14.43 -9.81 -12.38
CA GLU A 202 -13.06 -9.87 -12.91
C GLU A 202 -12.74 -8.70 -13.84
N ASP A 203 -13.70 -8.26 -14.65
CA ASP A 203 -13.55 -7.10 -15.55
C ASP A 203 -13.22 -5.80 -14.78
N VAL A 204 -13.82 -5.63 -13.60
CA VAL A 204 -13.52 -4.50 -12.72
C VAL A 204 -12.09 -4.58 -12.21
N LEU A 205 -11.64 -5.77 -11.86
CA LEU A 205 -10.29 -6.01 -11.34
C LEU A 205 -9.22 -5.83 -12.42
N GLU A 206 -9.46 -6.25 -13.64
CA GLU A 206 -8.57 -5.98 -14.77
C GLU A 206 -8.43 -4.47 -15.00
N ALA A 207 -9.53 -3.73 -14.93
CA ALA A 207 -9.50 -2.27 -15.01
C ALA A 207 -8.61 -1.61 -13.94
N VAL A 208 -8.50 -2.21 -12.75
CA VAL A 208 -7.64 -1.72 -11.68
C VAL A 208 -6.17 -2.06 -11.94
N LYS A 209 -5.86 -3.23 -12.50
CA LYS A 209 -4.48 -3.68 -12.76
C LYS A 209 -3.72 -2.79 -13.74
N GLU A 210 -4.37 -2.33 -14.79
CA GLU A 210 -3.71 -1.70 -15.94
C GLU A 210 -3.62 -0.17 -15.85
N ASN A 211 -3.70 0.40 -14.67
CA ASN A 211 -3.77 1.84 -14.50
C ASN A 211 -2.39 2.52 -14.61
N ASP A 212 -2.10 3.15 -15.75
CA ASP A 212 -0.83 3.85 -16.00
C ASP A 212 -0.57 5.03 -15.05
N LYS A 213 -1.62 5.69 -14.57
CA LYS A 213 -1.48 6.79 -13.59
C LYS A 213 -0.94 6.28 -12.25
N MET A 214 -1.28 5.05 -11.88
CA MET A 214 -0.71 4.40 -10.70
C MET A 214 0.77 4.08 -10.90
N LYS A 215 1.16 3.61 -12.09
CA LYS A 215 2.55 3.36 -12.46
C LYS A 215 3.38 4.64 -12.37
N ASP A 216 2.83 5.78 -12.79
CA ASP A 216 3.51 7.09 -12.69
C ASP A 216 3.72 7.53 -11.24
N ILE A 217 2.73 7.34 -10.38
CA ILE A 217 2.89 7.64 -8.94
C ILE A 217 3.95 6.72 -8.33
N ALA A 218 3.95 5.45 -8.70
CA ALA A 218 4.92 4.49 -8.21
C ALA A 218 6.34 4.89 -8.61
N ARG A 219 6.58 5.21 -9.88
CA ARG A 219 7.89 5.70 -10.36
C ARG A 219 8.36 6.94 -9.60
N LYS A 220 7.48 7.93 -9.41
CA LYS A 220 7.79 9.15 -8.62
C LYS A 220 8.12 8.88 -7.16
N LYS A 221 7.79 7.70 -6.65
CA LYS A 221 8.07 7.25 -5.28
C LYS A 221 9.17 6.19 -5.22
N ALA A 222 9.93 6.00 -6.29
CA ALA A 222 10.94 4.96 -6.42
C ALA A 222 10.41 3.56 -6.08
N MET A 223 9.16 3.28 -6.45
CA MET A 223 8.54 1.95 -6.33
C MET A 223 8.71 1.20 -7.65
N ARG A 224 8.91 -0.11 -7.57
CA ARG A 224 8.99 -0.98 -8.75
C ARG A 224 7.69 -1.74 -8.95
N PRO A 225 7.23 -1.89 -10.20
CA PRO A 225 6.08 -2.73 -10.49
C PRO A 225 6.43 -4.21 -10.22
N ILE A 226 5.46 -4.96 -9.75
CA ILE A 226 5.56 -6.40 -9.58
C ILE A 226 4.62 -7.05 -10.58
N ASN A 227 5.16 -7.90 -11.43
CA ASN A 227 4.38 -8.66 -12.41
C ASN A 227 4.19 -10.09 -11.91
N TYR A 228 3.15 -10.32 -11.13
CA TYR A 228 2.68 -11.66 -10.80
C TYR A 228 1.35 -11.92 -11.52
N ASN A 229 1.35 -12.89 -12.42
CA ASN A 229 0.17 -13.22 -13.22
C ASN A 229 -0.67 -14.37 -12.63
N ASN A 230 -0.23 -14.98 -11.53
CA ASN A 230 -0.90 -16.13 -10.93
C ASN A 230 -1.36 -15.83 -9.52
N LYS A 231 -2.68 -15.92 -9.28
CA LYS A 231 -3.32 -15.63 -7.99
C LYS A 231 -2.77 -16.49 -6.84
N LEU A 232 -2.56 -17.78 -7.07
CA LEU A 232 -2.06 -18.69 -6.02
C LEU A 232 -0.62 -18.33 -5.63
N ILE A 233 0.24 -18.05 -6.61
CA ILE A 233 1.62 -17.60 -6.35
C ILE A 233 1.63 -16.29 -5.58
N GLN A 234 0.71 -15.36 -5.88
CA GLN A 234 0.60 -14.11 -5.15
C GLN A 234 0.19 -14.33 -3.69
N ILE A 235 -0.78 -15.21 -3.45
CA ILE A 235 -1.25 -15.54 -2.10
C ILE A 235 -0.14 -16.20 -1.29
N ASP A 236 0.54 -17.19 -1.85
CA ASP A 236 1.63 -17.92 -1.20
C ASP A 236 2.81 -16.99 -0.90
N TYR A 237 3.15 -16.10 -1.83
CA TYR A 237 4.17 -15.08 -1.64
C TYR A 237 3.83 -14.12 -0.50
N LEU A 238 2.60 -13.64 -0.44
CA LEU A 238 2.16 -12.73 0.64
C LEU A 238 2.14 -13.44 2.00
N LYS A 239 1.68 -14.68 2.06
CA LYS A 239 1.70 -15.49 3.30
C LYS A 239 3.13 -15.72 3.78
N GLY A 240 4.04 -16.10 2.89
CA GLY A 240 5.46 -16.31 3.22
C GLY A 240 6.17 -15.05 3.70
N ASN A 241 5.82 -13.88 3.16
CA ASN A 241 6.39 -12.61 3.59
C ASN A 241 5.74 -12.05 4.86
N GLN A 242 4.51 -12.43 5.17
CA GLN A 242 3.82 -11.98 6.39
C GLN A 242 4.61 -12.37 7.64
N ASP A 243 5.21 -13.56 7.66
CA ASP A 243 6.01 -14.05 8.79
C ASP A 243 7.30 -13.24 9.01
N LYS A 244 7.87 -12.65 7.96
CA LYS A 244 9.06 -11.78 8.06
C LYS A 244 8.76 -10.46 8.77
N TRP A 245 7.54 -9.96 8.64
CA TRP A 245 7.12 -8.67 9.20
C TRP A 245 6.44 -8.79 10.57
N SER A 246 6.08 -9.99 10.98
CA SER A 246 5.37 -10.27 12.23
C SER A 246 6.28 -10.65 13.41
N LYS A 247 7.60 -10.78 13.17
CA LYS A 247 8.61 -11.14 14.20
C LYS A 247 9.09 -9.89 14.98
#